data_f94231fab85f29bde01c6ba843462852
#
_entry.id   f94231fab85f29bde01c6ba843462852
#
_cell.length_a   1.000
_cell.length_b   1.000
_cell.length_c   1.000
_cell.angle_alpha   90.00
_cell.angle_beta   90.00
_cell.angle_gamma   90.00
#
_symmetry.space_group_name_H-M   'P 1'
#
loop_
_entity.id
_entity.type
_entity.pdbx_description
1 polymer ?
#
loop_
_entity_poly.entity_id
_entity_poly.type
_entity_poly.pdbx_seq_one_letter_code
_entity_poly.pdbx_strand_id
1 'polypeptide(L)'
;MRVSYLFSVLLASLAVASPVASPNVSDDVSLTARATEDTPEYAAAIKAHSGLSKDKYYYFTLEWPLGVAVGDGDKETDAELKELQQKLGFEHIGVVVGQVTETETGKGKNKKTKRDFIATLYHMTKKNANPGDTEFKSPNYRANSKQNLKWGGETSKKKAGAAKKAGKDYVDDHKIYKVDGNNCNDFAQTVINAVK
;
A
#
# COMPACT_ATOMS: atom_id res chain seq x y z
N MET A 1 -43.95 42.23 -4.67
CA MET A 1 -42.83 42.89 -5.36
C MET A 1 -42.20 41.87 -6.35
N ARG A 2 -42.37 42.12 -7.63
CA ARG A 2 -41.84 41.29 -8.72
C ARG A 2 -40.54 41.95 -9.19
N VAL A 3 -39.44 41.20 -9.18
CA VAL A 3 -38.15 41.65 -9.75
C VAL A 3 -37.88 40.80 -10.98
N SER A 4 -37.93 41.42 -12.13
CA SER A 4 -37.61 40.86 -13.44
C SER A 4 -36.11 40.96 -13.67
N TYR A 5 -35.44 39.86 -14.01
CA TYR A 5 -34.05 39.87 -14.49
C TYR A 5 -34.03 39.75 -16.01
N LEU A 6 -33.47 40.77 -16.63
CA LEU A 6 -33.18 40.86 -18.07
C LEU A 6 -31.93 40.03 -18.41
N PHE A 7 -32.09 39.08 -19.32
CA PHE A 7 -30.98 38.39 -19.96
C PHE A 7 -30.37 39.22 -21.08
N SER A 8 -29.11 39.61 -20.94
CA SER A 8 -28.33 40.21 -22.00
C SER A 8 -27.59 39.10 -22.77
N VAL A 9 -27.97 38.93 -24.05
CA VAL A 9 -27.29 38.01 -24.98
C VAL A 9 -26.17 38.78 -25.65
N LEU A 10 -24.91 38.34 -25.40
CA LEU A 10 -23.74 38.84 -26.13
C LEU A 10 -23.48 37.91 -27.33
N LEU A 11 -23.69 38.43 -28.54
CA LEU A 11 -23.26 37.81 -29.78
C LEU A 11 -21.75 38.05 -29.98
N ALA A 12 -20.95 37.00 -29.93
CA ALA A 12 -19.55 37.03 -30.31
C ALA A 12 -19.40 36.63 -31.78
N SER A 13 -18.92 37.54 -32.60
CA SER A 13 -18.62 37.37 -34.01
C SER A 13 -17.40 36.48 -34.24
N LEU A 14 -17.57 35.40 -35.01
CA LEU A 14 -16.53 34.50 -35.48
C LEU A 14 -15.73 35.18 -36.61
N ALA A 15 -14.48 35.53 -36.36
CA ALA A 15 -13.52 35.88 -37.39
C ALA A 15 -12.91 34.59 -37.97
N VAL A 16 -13.19 34.30 -39.23
CA VAL A 16 -12.58 33.21 -39.99
C VAL A 16 -11.20 33.67 -40.46
N ALA A 17 -10.13 33.18 -39.82
CA ALA A 17 -8.78 33.34 -40.34
C ALA A 17 -8.43 32.14 -41.22
N SER A 18 -8.12 32.40 -42.51
CA SER A 18 -7.64 31.39 -43.45
C SER A 18 -6.27 30.85 -43.04
N PRO A 19 -6.00 29.56 -43.14
CA PRO A 19 -4.70 29.02 -42.82
C PRO A 19 -3.69 29.35 -43.94
N VAL A 20 -2.62 30.04 -43.54
CA VAL A 20 -1.41 30.14 -44.35
C VAL A 20 -0.72 28.78 -44.30
N ALA A 21 -0.50 28.17 -45.45
CA ALA A 21 0.26 26.95 -45.60
C ALA A 21 1.73 27.20 -45.20
N SER A 22 2.15 26.66 -44.09
CA SER A 22 3.58 26.55 -43.72
C SER A 22 4.16 25.24 -44.27
N PRO A 23 5.43 25.26 -44.75
CA PRO A 23 6.03 24.08 -45.37
C PRO A 23 6.26 22.95 -44.37
N ASN A 24 6.01 21.75 -44.87
CA ASN A 24 6.28 20.46 -44.18
C ASN A 24 7.62 20.44 -43.50
N VAL A 25 7.60 20.33 -42.16
CA VAL A 25 8.64 19.65 -41.39
C VAL A 25 7.94 18.46 -40.74
N SER A 26 7.98 17.36 -41.46
CA SER A 26 7.57 16.04 -40.93
C SER A 26 8.68 15.54 -40.05
N ASP A 27 8.75 15.99 -38.82
CA ASP A 27 9.33 15.23 -37.74
C ASP A 27 8.19 14.84 -36.79
N ASP A 28 7.45 13.86 -37.27
CA ASP A 28 6.47 13.12 -36.45
C ASP A 28 7.25 12.23 -35.49
N VAL A 29 7.85 12.83 -34.46
CA VAL A 29 8.35 12.12 -33.31
C VAL A 29 7.11 11.69 -32.54
N SER A 30 6.46 10.64 -33.05
CA SER A 30 5.48 9.90 -32.29
C SER A 30 6.16 9.42 -31.03
N LEU A 31 6.02 10.19 -29.94
CA LEU A 31 6.32 9.76 -28.58
C LEU A 31 5.35 8.65 -28.24
N THR A 32 5.62 7.45 -28.75
CA THR A 32 4.91 6.23 -28.33
C THR A 32 5.13 6.13 -26.82
N ALA A 33 4.13 6.53 -26.05
CA ALA A 33 4.13 6.38 -24.61
C ALA A 33 4.43 4.89 -24.31
N ARG A 34 5.58 4.63 -23.69
CA ARG A 34 5.97 3.28 -23.30
C ARG A 34 4.90 2.73 -22.41
N ALA A 35 4.34 1.57 -22.75
CA ALA A 35 3.35 0.91 -21.91
C ALA A 35 3.99 0.56 -20.55
N THR A 36 3.40 1.09 -19.48
CA THR A 36 3.81 0.79 -18.11
C THR A 36 2.80 -0.20 -17.54
N GLU A 37 3.31 -1.28 -16.93
CA GLU A 37 2.51 -2.31 -16.27
C GLU A 37 2.83 -2.29 -14.77
N ASP A 38 1.81 -2.09 -13.95
CA ASP A 38 1.93 -2.06 -12.51
C ASP A 38 1.43 -3.39 -11.94
N THR A 39 2.20 -4.00 -11.02
CA THR A 39 1.69 -5.12 -10.25
C THR A 39 0.61 -4.67 -9.27
N PRO A 40 -0.29 -5.56 -8.83
CA PRO A 40 -1.28 -5.23 -7.79
C PRO A 40 -0.64 -4.69 -6.51
N GLU A 41 0.54 -5.20 -6.13
CA GLU A 41 1.31 -4.76 -4.96
C GLU A 41 1.80 -3.33 -5.12
N TYR A 42 2.33 -2.97 -6.31
CA TYR A 42 2.76 -1.61 -6.60
C TYR A 42 1.56 -0.66 -6.68
N ALA A 43 0.48 -1.06 -7.33
CA ALA A 43 -0.74 -0.27 -7.40
C ALA A 43 -1.34 0.03 -6.01
N ALA A 44 -1.33 -0.95 -5.10
CA ALA A 44 -1.76 -0.75 -3.73
C ALA A 44 -0.84 0.22 -2.96
N ALA A 45 0.48 0.09 -3.15
CA ALA A 45 1.46 0.95 -2.50
C ALA A 45 1.37 2.39 -3.00
N ILE A 46 1.23 2.63 -4.32
CA ILE A 46 1.03 3.96 -4.91
C ILE A 46 -0.29 4.60 -4.46
N LYS A 47 -1.35 3.80 -4.31
CA LYS A 47 -2.63 4.29 -3.76
C LYS A 47 -2.47 4.79 -2.32
N ALA A 48 -1.65 4.11 -1.52
CA ALA A 48 -1.36 4.53 -0.15
C ALA A 48 -0.41 5.73 -0.08
N HIS A 49 0.54 5.85 -1.02
CA HIS A 49 1.49 6.96 -1.12
C HIS A 49 2.04 7.13 -2.53
N SER A 50 1.77 8.26 -3.19
CA SER A 50 2.13 8.51 -4.60
C SER A 50 3.63 8.79 -4.84
N GLY A 51 4.42 9.05 -3.79
CA GLY A 51 5.83 9.45 -3.87
C GLY A 51 6.85 8.31 -3.94
N LEU A 52 6.45 7.10 -4.37
CA LEU A 52 7.36 5.96 -4.43
C LEU A 52 8.34 6.07 -5.60
N SER A 53 9.62 5.76 -5.34
CA SER A 53 10.69 5.81 -6.30
C SER A 53 11.38 4.46 -6.47
N LYS A 54 11.86 4.19 -7.69
CA LYS A 54 12.64 3.00 -8.02
C LYS A 54 13.82 2.82 -7.06
N ASP A 55 14.12 1.57 -6.74
CA ASP A 55 15.25 1.11 -5.90
C ASP A 55 15.23 1.60 -4.45
N LYS A 56 14.18 2.32 -4.04
CA LYS A 56 13.95 2.74 -2.66
C LYS A 56 13.20 1.69 -1.86
N TYR A 57 13.46 1.68 -0.55
CA TYR A 57 12.79 0.81 0.42
C TYR A 57 11.76 1.60 1.20
N TYR A 58 10.62 0.95 1.44
CA TYR A 58 9.48 1.55 2.13
C TYR A 58 8.87 0.57 3.10
N TYR A 59 8.22 1.10 4.12
CA TYR A 59 7.37 0.31 4.98
C TYR A 59 5.96 0.92 5.07
N PHE A 60 4.99 0.04 5.28
CA PHE A 60 3.57 0.36 5.43
C PHE A 60 3.01 -0.44 6.58
N THR A 61 1.92 0.03 7.18
CA THR A 61 1.07 -0.82 8.00
C THR A 61 -0.02 -1.43 7.12
N LEU A 62 -0.34 -2.69 7.35
CA LEU A 62 -1.44 -3.40 6.71
C LEU A 62 -2.47 -3.74 7.77
N GLU A 63 -3.67 -3.20 7.62
CA GLU A 63 -4.78 -3.43 8.54
C GLU A 63 -5.84 -4.31 7.89
N TRP A 64 -6.36 -5.24 8.69
CA TRP A 64 -7.59 -5.97 8.39
C TRP A 64 -8.74 -5.21 9.07
N PRO A 65 -9.65 -4.59 8.32
CA PRO A 65 -10.81 -3.91 8.89
C PRO A 65 -11.67 -4.84 9.76
N LEU A 66 -12.43 -4.28 10.67
CA LEU A 66 -13.37 -5.03 11.49
C LEU A 66 -14.28 -5.93 10.63
N GLY A 67 -14.44 -7.19 11.02
CA GLY A 67 -15.21 -8.20 10.29
C GLY A 67 -14.45 -8.90 9.16
N VAL A 68 -13.19 -8.55 8.91
CA VAL A 68 -12.34 -9.22 7.91
C VAL A 68 -11.47 -10.28 8.57
N ALA A 69 -11.71 -11.55 8.27
CA ALA A 69 -10.94 -12.67 8.83
C ALA A 69 -9.44 -12.58 8.50
N VAL A 70 -8.60 -12.89 9.47
CA VAL A 70 -7.13 -12.84 9.38
C VAL A 70 -6.54 -14.13 8.76
N GLY A 71 -7.36 -15.14 8.54
CA GLY A 71 -6.99 -16.45 7.99
C GLY A 71 -7.91 -17.55 8.54
N ASP A 72 -7.61 -18.81 8.24
CA ASP A 72 -8.49 -19.95 8.57
C ASP A 72 -8.49 -20.35 10.07
N GLY A 73 -7.69 -19.69 10.91
CA GLY A 73 -7.42 -20.11 12.30
C GLY A 73 -8.19 -19.38 13.40
N ASP A 74 -8.68 -18.17 13.17
CA ASP A 74 -9.25 -17.32 14.23
C ASP A 74 -10.77 -17.32 14.21
N LYS A 75 -11.39 -18.45 14.54
CA LYS A 75 -12.86 -18.52 14.64
C LYS A 75 -13.41 -18.14 16.00
N GLU A 76 -12.59 -18.16 17.04
CA GLU A 76 -13.01 -17.85 18.41
C GLU A 76 -12.25 -16.64 18.94
N THR A 77 -12.90 -15.49 18.86
CA THR A 77 -12.43 -14.25 19.47
C THR A 77 -13.14 -14.10 20.81
N ASP A 78 -12.38 -14.09 21.90
CA ASP A 78 -12.96 -13.79 23.22
C ASP A 78 -13.45 -12.34 23.34
N ALA A 79 -14.21 -12.06 24.40
CA ALA A 79 -14.80 -10.73 24.59
C ALA A 79 -13.74 -9.62 24.71
N GLU A 80 -12.61 -9.90 25.38
CA GLU A 80 -11.51 -8.96 25.57
C GLU A 80 -10.82 -8.62 24.24
N LEU A 81 -10.61 -9.62 23.39
CA LEU A 81 -10.03 -9.39 22.06
C LEU A 81 -10.97 -8.56 21.19
N LYS A 82 -12.29 -8.81 21.24
CA LYS A 82 -13.28 -7.99 20.54
C LYS A 82 -13.28 -6.55 21.02
N GLU A 83 -13.18 -6.32 22.31
CA GLU A 83 -13.07 -4.97 22.88
C GLU A 83 -11.82 -4.26 22.39
N LEU A 84 -10.64 -4.94 22.39
CA LEU A 84 -9.40 -4.41 21.86
C LEU A 84 -9.55 -4.04 20.36
N GLN A 85 -10.13 -4.94 19.56
CA GLN A 85 -10.34 -4.71 18.13
C GLN A 85 -11.23 -3.49 17.88
N GLN A 86 -12.32 -3.34 18.65
CA GLN A 86 -13.21 -2.17 18.59
C GLN A 86 -12.45 -0.88 18.96
N LYS A 87 -11.64 -0.92 20.02
CA LYS A 87 -10.83 0.22 20.46
C LYS A 87 -9.76 0.61 19.42
N LEU A 88 -9.13 -0.36 18.76
CA LEU A 88 -8.11 -0.14 17.74
C LEU A 88 -8.70 0.20 16.37
N GLY A 89 -9.95 -0.21 16.09
CA GLY A 89 -10.62 0.03 14.81
C GLY A 89 -10.27 -0.95 13.70
N PHE A 90 -9.63 -2.08 14.01
CA PHE A 90 -9.26 -3.14 13.06
C PHE A 90 -9.21 -4.51 13.75
N GLU A 91 -9.40 -5.58 12.96
CA GLU A 91 -9.27 -6.97 13.44
C GLU A 91 -7.82 -7.35 13.67
N HIS A 92 -6.93 -6.90 12.81
CA HIS A 92 -5.53 -7.28 12.81
C HIS A 92 -4.66 -6.23 12.13
N ILE A 93 -3.37 -6.19 12.50
CA ILE A 93 -2.37 -5.33 11.88
C ILE A 93 -1.07 -6.09 11.64
N GLY A 94 -0.39 -5.75 10.55
CA GLY A 94 0.96 -6.18 10.24
C GLY A 94 1.78 -5.05 9.64
N VAL A 95 3.05 -5.32 9.38
CA VAL A 95 3.99 -4.36 8.76
C VAL A 95 4.48 -4.94 7.44
N VAL A 96 4.27 -4.22 6.36
CA VAL A 96 4.77 -4.56 5.03
C VAL A 96 6.04 -3.77 4.78
N VAL A 97 7.15 -4.46 4.48
CA VAL A 97 8.45 -3.83 4.20
C VAL A 97 8.99 -4.36 2.89
N GLY A 98 9.37 -3.48 1.99
CA GLY A 98 9.84 -3.90 0.67
C GLY A 98 10.51 -2.81 -0.14
N GLN A 99 10.83 -3.16 -1.38
CA GLN A 99 11.52 -2.32 -2.35
C GLN A 99 10.67 -2.13 -3.59
N VAL A 100 10.65 -0.91 -4.11
CA VAL A 100 10.11 -0.63 -5.44
C VAL A 100 11.15 -1.03 -6.48
N THR A 101 10.73 -1.81 -7.47
CA THR A 101 11.57 -2.24 -8.59
C THR A 101 10.92 -1.87 -9.92
N GLU A 102 11.75 -1.59 -10.90
CA GLU A 102 11.32 -1.40 -12.28
C GLU A 102 12.18 -2.28 -13.19
N THR A 103 11.51 -3.06 -14.02
CA THR A 103 12.16 -3.92 -15.02
C THR A 103 11.66 -3.57 -16.41
N GLU A 104 12.61 -3.43 -17.35
CA GLU A 104 12.27 -3.28 -18.77
C GLU A 104 12.19 -4.65 -19.43
N THR A 105 11.11 -4.90 -20.17
CA THR A 105 10.90 -6.11 -20.96
C THR A 105 10.65 -5.73 -22.43
N GLY A 106 10.91 -6.67 -23.36
CA GLY A 106 10.77 -6.42 -24.80
C GLY A 106 11.99 -5.75 -25.45
N LYS A 107 11.92 -5.55 -26.76
CA LYS A 107 13.00 -4.93 -27.56
C LYS A 107 12.41 -3.85 -28.48
N GLY A 108 13.22 -2.81 -28.77
CA GLY A 108 12.85 -1.74 -29.71
C GLY A 108 11.56 -1.02 -29.30
N LYS A 109 10.61 -0.88 -30.25
CA LYS A 109 9.33 -0.20 -30.02
C LYS A 109 8.38 -0.96 -29.07
N ASN A 110 8.65 -2.23 -28.77
CA ASN A 110 7.84 -3.07 -27.87
C ASN A 110 8.39 -3.10 -26.44
N LYS A 111 9.26 -2.20 -26.06
CA LYS A 111 9.71 -2.06 -24.67
C LYS A 111 8.55 -1.67 -23.77
N LYS A 112 8.38 -2.46 -22.68
CA LYS A 112 7.44 -2.20 -21.60
C LYS A 112 8.19 -2.04 -20.30
N THR A 113 7.75 -1.14 -19.44
CA THR A 113 8.26 -1.02 -18.08
C THR A 113 7.28 -1.70 -17.15
N LYS A 114 7.75 -2.68 -16.37
CA LYS A 114 6.98 -3.29 -15.29
C LYS A 114 7.44 -2.70 -13.96
N ARG A 115 6.51 -2.13 -13.19
CA ARG A 115 6.77 -1.63 -11.83
C ARG A 115 6.21 -2.62 -10.80
N ASP A 116 6.99 -2.89 -9.77
CA ASP A 116 6.64 -3.84 -8.73
C ASP A 116 7.03 -3.30 -7.35
N PHE A 117 6.28 -3.70 -6.33
CA PHE A 117 6.64 -3.52 -4.93
C PHE A 117 6.88 -4.89 -4.31
N ILE A 118 8.15 -5.33 -4.34
CA ILE A 118 8.57 -6.61 -3.79
C ILE A 118 8.72 -6.47 -2.29
N ALA A 119 7.77 -7.01 -1.53
CA ALA A 119 7.68 -6.79 -0.11
C ALA A 119 7.33 -8.06 0.69
N THR A 120 7.69 -8.05 1.96
CA THR A 120 7.34 -9.06 2.95
C THR A 120 6.36 -8.46 3.96
N LEU A 121 5.32 -9.20 4.29
CA LEU A 121 4.40 -8.89 5.37
C LEU A 121 4.91 -9.55 6.65
N TYR A 122 5.17 -8.76 7.68
CA TYR A 122 5.51 -9.21 9.02
C TYR A 122 4.32 -9.04 9.94
N HIS A 123 3.84 -10.14 10.53
CA HIS A 123 2.74 -10.07 11.48
C HIS A 123 2.83 -11.20 12.52
N MET A 124 2.17 -11.00 13.64
CA MET A 124 2.05 -11.97 14.70
C MET A 124 0.60 -12.41 14.81
N THR A 125 0.36 -13.70 14.79
CA THR A 125 -0.96 -14.30 14.98
C THR A 125 -1.01 -15.10 16.29
N LYS A 126 -2.24 -15.30 16.78
CA LYS A 126 -2.52 -16.23 17.88
C LYS A 126 -2.71 -17.63 17.28
N LYS A 127 -2.00 -18.62 17.80
CA LYS A 127 -1.99 -19.98 17.26
C LYS A 127 -3.16 -20.82 17.75
N ASN A 128 -3.53 -20.69 19.03
CA ASN A 128 -4.57 -21.48 19.68
C ASN A 128 -5.59 -20.56 20.38
N ALA A 129 -6.75 -21.11 20.75
CA ALA A 129 -7.68 -20.41 21.62
C ALA A 129 -7.07 -20.13 23.01
N ASN A 130 -7.69 -19.27 23.77
CA ASN A 130 -7.29 -18.69 25.06
C ASN A 130 -6.62 -19.58 26.11
N PRO A 131 -5.48 -19.14 26.71
CA PRO A 131 -4.52 -18.21 26.20
C PRO A 131 -3.81 -18.81 24.99
N GLY A 132 -3.64 -18.07 23.88
CA GLY A 132 -3.04 -18.63 22.68
C GLY A 132 -1.55 -18.36 22.59
N ASP A 133 -0.81 -19.29 22.01
CA ASP A 133 0.59 -19.07 21.66
C ASP A 133 0.71 -18.03 20.55
N THR A 134 1.74 -17.20 20.64
CA THR A 134 2.09 -16.29 19.54
C THR A 134 2.81 -17.02 18.42
N GLU A 135 2.54 -16.64 17.19
CA GLU A 135 3.22 -17.16 16.01
C GLU A 135 3.70 -16.03 15.11
N PHE A 136 5.00 -16.01 14.79
CA PHE A 136 5.58 -15.09 13.82
C PHE A 136 5.33 -15.57 12.39
N LYS A 137 4.79 -14.68 11.55
CA LYS A 137 4.60 -14.94 10.12
C LYS A 137 5.29 -13.87 9.28
N SER A 138 5.90 -14.31 8.18
CA SER A 138 6.59 -13.42 7.24
C SER A 138 6.41 -13.85 5.79
N PRO A 139 5.17 -13.96 5.29
CA PRO A 139 4.90 -14.28 3.89
C PRO A 139 5.27 -13.13 2.97
N ASN A 140 5.44 -13.42 1.67
CA ASN A 140 5.46 -12.38 0.66
C ASN A 140 4.15 -11.58 0.70
N TYR A 141 4.25 -10.25 0.69
CA TYR A 141 3.08 -9.39 0.61
C TYR A 141 2.32 -9.65 -0.69
N ARG A 142 1.00 -9.74 -0.59
CA ARG A 142 0.06 -9.81 -1.70
C ARG A 142 -1.05 -8.82 -1.48
N ALA A 143 -1.25 -7.93 -2.48
CA ALA A 143 -2.30 -6.92 -2.41
C ALA A 143 -3.68 -7.58 -2.36
N ASN A 144 -4.52 -7.12 -1.43
CA ASN A 144 -5.87 -7.61 -1.26
C ASN A 144 -6.81 -6.41 -1.00
N SER A 145 -7.90 -6.33 -1.77
CA SER A 145 -8.87 -5.24 -1.67
C SER A 145 -9.64 -5.18 -0.34
N LYS A 146 -9.60 -6.25 0.44
CA LYS A 146 -10.22 -6.33 1.78
C LYS A 146 -9.30 -5.80 2.90
N GLN A 147 -8.10 -5.36 2.57
CA GLN A 147 -7.09 -4.89 3.52
C GLN A 147 -6.73 -3.44 3.21
N ASN A 148 -6.37 -2.69 4.25
CA ASN A 148 -5.97 -1.30 4.14
C ASN A 148 -4.46 -1.17 4.28
N LEU A 149 -3.77 -0.85 3.19
CA LEU A 149 -2.35 -0.50 3.23
C LEU A 149 -2.22 0.99 3.54
N LYS A 150 -1.52 1.33 4.62
CA LYS A 150 -1.31 2.72 5.08
C LYS A 150 0.17 3.07 5.05
N TRP A 151 0.47 4.27 4.59
CA TRP A 151 1.84 4.78 4.53
C TRP A 151 2.52 4.81 5.90
N GLY A 152 3.72 4.24 5.99
CA GLY A 152 4.58 4.28 7.16
C GLY A 152 5.79 5.21 6.98
N GLY A 153 6.52 5.03 5.89
CA GLY A 153 7.70 5.84 5.59
C GLY A 153 8.69 5.20 4.61
N GLU A 154 9.70 5.99 4.22
CA GLU A 154 10.90 5.47 3.55
C GLU A 154 11.83 4.85 4.59
N THR A 155 12.55 3.80 4.19
CA THR A 155 13.54 3.14 5.04
C THR A 155 14.80 2.78 4.24
N SER A 156 15.87 2.41 4.90
CA SER A 156 17.07 1.92 4.22
C SER A 156 17.03 0.40 4.05
N LYS A 157 17.80 -0.12 3.08
CA LYS A 157 17.99 -1.57 2.89
C LYS A 157 18.40 -2.27 4.20
N LYS A 158 19.30 -1.65 4.99
CA LYS A 158 19.79 -2.19 6.26
C LYS A 158 18.65 -2.31 7.29
N LYS A 159 17.85 -1.26 7.45
CA LYS A 159 16.72 -1.24 8.39
C LYS A 159 15.60 -2.17 7.91
N ALA A 160 15.28 -2.19 6.61
CA ALA A 160 14.33 -3.15 6.03
C ALA A 160 14.75 -4.60 6.35
N GLY A 161 16.04 -4.93 6.26
CA GLY A 161 16.58 -6.23 6.66
C GLY A 161 16.46 -6.55 8.14
N ALA A 162 16.35 -5.55 9.03
CA ALA A 162 16.17 -5.75 10.47
C ALA A 162 14.74 -6.16 10.86
N ALA A 163 13.74 -5.89 10.02
CA ALA A 163 12.33 -6.17 10.31
C ALA A 163 12.07 -7.63 10.72
N LYS A 164 12.63 -8.57 9.97
CA LYS A 164 12.47 -10.02 10.24
C LYS A 164 13.01 -10.41 11.60
N LYS A 165 14.21 -9.92 11.94
CA LYS A 165 14.83 -10.21 13.24
C LYS A 165 14.00 -9.61 14.37
N ALA A 166 13.61 -8.35 14.27
CA ALA A 166 12.81 -7.67 15.29
C ALA A 166 11.48 -8.39 15.56
N GLY A 167 10.77 -8.79 14.49
CA GLY A 167 9.52 -9.54 14.66
C GLY A 167 9.72 -10.93 15.26
N LYS A 168 10.78 -11.62 14.86
CA LYS A 168 11.09 -12.95 15.43
C LYS A 168 11.49 -12.85 16.90
N ASP A 169 12.40 -11.95 17.24
CA ASP A 169 12.83 -11.74 18.63
C ASP A 169 11.63 -11.37 19.52
N TYR A 170 10.73 -10.49 19.03
CA TYR A 170 9.53 -10.13 19.77
C TYR A 170 8.68 -11.36 20.14
N VAL A 171 8.38 -12.24 19.17
CA VAL A 171 7.60 -13.46 19.42
C VAL A 171 8.36 -14.45 20.29
N ASP A 172 9.69 -14.50 20.17
CA ASP A 172 10.51 -15.37 21.02
C ASP A 172 10.49 -14.94 22.50
N ASP A 173 10.40 -13.65 22.78
CA ASP A 173 10.32 -13.07 24.13
C ASP A 173 8.87 -13.02 24.65
N HIS A 174 7.86 -13.09 23.77
CA HIS A 174 6.44 -12.92 24.07
C HIS A 174 5.61 -14.12 23.59
N LYS A 175 5.79 -15.27 24.24
CA LYS A 175 5.21 -16.55 23.79
C LYS A 175 3.69 -16.63 23.86
N ILE A 176 3.05 -15.89 24.77
CA ILE A 176 1.61 -15.94 24.98
C ILE A 176 0.97 -14.65 24.54
N TYR A 177 0.00 -14.75 23.65
CA TYR A 177 -0.82 -13.61 23.20
C TYR A 177 -1.64 -13.06 24.37
N LYS A 178 -1.57 -11.77 24.60
CA LYS A 178 -2.35 -11.04 25.61
C LYS A 178 -2.97 -9.81 24.97
N VAL A 179 -4.20 -9.56 25.28
CA VAL A 179 -4.91 -8.36 24.84
C VAL A 179 -4.23 -7.09 25.35
N ASP A 180 -3.76 -7.13 26.60
CA ASP A 180 -2.98 -6.06 27.21
C ASP A 180 -1.49 -6.39 27.16
N GLY A 181 -0.75 -5.59 26.37
CA GLY A 181 0.71 -5.55 26.33
C GLY A 181 1.43 -6.65 25.52
N ASN A 182 0.71 -7.54 24.82
CA ASN A 182 1.33 -8.51 23.89
C ASN A 182 0.35 -8.96 22.79
N ASN A 183 0.00 -8.06 21.93
CA ASN A 183 -0.94 -8.27 20.85
C ASN A 183 -0.34 -7.90 19.49
N CYS A 184 -1.11 -8.03 18.42
CA CYS A 184 -0.66 -7.74 17.06
C CYS A 184 -0.23 -6.27 16.87
N ASN A 185 -0.81 -5.33 17.61
CA ASN A 185 -0.42 -3.92 17.54
C ASN A 185 0.93 -3.67 18.21
N ASP A 186 1.20 -4.27 19.38
CA ASP A 186 2.49 -4.15 20.08
C ASP A 186 3.63 -4.75 19.24
N PHE A 187 3.35 -5.90 18.61
CA PHE A 187 4.25 -6.50 17.62
C PHE A 187 4.53 -5.55 16.45
N ALA A 188 3.48 -4.99 15.85
CA ALA A 188 3.62 -4.09 14.71
C ALA A 188 4.45 -2.85 15.07
N GLN A 189 4.23 -2.24 16.25
CA GLN A 189 5.03 -1.11 16.73
C GLN A 189 6.51 -1.47 16.89
N THR A 190 6.81 -2.68 17.40
CA THR A 190 8.20 -3.15 17.53
C THR A 190 8.88 -3.27 16.15
N VAL A 191 8.22 -3.85 15.16
CA VAL A 191 8.76 -3.93 13.80
C VAL A 191 8.90 -2.55 13.17
N ILE A 192 7.92 -1.65 13.33
CA ILE A 192 7.98 -0.27 12.84
C ILE A 192 9.19 0.46 13.42
N ASN A 193 9.46 0.33 14.73
CA ASN A 193 10.61 0.96 15.38
C ASN A 193 11.95 0.46 14.84
N ALA A 194 12.02 -0.79 14.40
CA ALA A 194 13.22 -1.36 13.80
C ALA A 194 13.48 -0.88 12.36
N VAL A 195 12.43 -0.45 11.63
CA VAL A 195 12.53 -0.03 10.23
C VAL A 195 12.50 1.50 10.03
N LYS A 196 12.13 2.26 11.05
CA LYS A 196 12.27 3.72 11.08
C LYS A 196 13.75 4.10 11.17
#